data_75f3128d72f0fe51600d4747b224d88b
#
_entry.id   75f3128d72f0fe51600d4747b224d88b
#
_cell.length_a   1.000
_cell.length_b   1.000
_cell.length_c   1.000
_cell.angle_alpha   90.00
_cell.angle_beta   90.00
_cell.angle_gamma   90.00
#
_symmetry.space_group_name_H-M   'P 1'
#
loop_
_entity.id
_entity.type
_entity.pdbx_description
1 polymer ?
#
loop_
_entity_poly.entity_id
_entity_poly.type
_entity_poly.pdbx_seq_one_letter_code
_entity_poly.pdbx_strand_id
1 'polypeptide(L)'
;MKYLLTPKHIIDCVSSDTISDHTVVIDDNKIENIIPNNAVGDSIYSSYEHLEFPNGTLMPGFIEMHSHMHISGDHENYEQLITENDETLLIRASAAVRSALLSGVTTMRDLGAKNSISLAIRAACQQDMIPGPTMIIAGAPITTTGGHCHMFCIEVNTKDEVVKAVRDQFHAGVDWIKIMATGGNFTPGTNPKRPQYDLDILTAAVSDAHRLGMKIAAHCHATAGVEIAATAGVDNIVHCS
;
A
#
# COMPACT_ATOMS: atom_id res chain seq x y z
N MET A 1 17.04 20.78 0.11
CA MET A 1 16.65 21.62 -1.06
C MET A 1 15.57 22.60 -0.62
N LYS A 2 15.54 23.82 -1.16
CA LYS A 2 14.59 24.86 -0.73
C LYS A 2 13.76 25.32 -1.92
N TYR A 3 12.43 25.19 -1.82
CA TYR A 3 11.51 25.54 -2.90
C TYR A 3 10.37 26.44 -2.42
N LEU A 4 9.95 27.35 -3.31
CA LEU A 4 8.70 28.06 -3.23
C LEU A 4 7.80 27.53 -4.36
N LEU A 5 6.68 26.93 -4.01
CA LEU A 5 5.71 26.42 -4.99
C LEU A 5 4.49 27.34 -5.01
N THR A 6 4.32 28.07 -6.11
CA THR A 6 3.23 29.03 -6.29
C THR A 6 2.20 28.50 -7.30
N PRO A 7 1.20 27.75 -6.85
CA PRO A 7 0.10 27.27 -7.68
C PRO A 7 -1.00 28.32 -7.81
N LYS A 8 -1.96 28.08 -8.70
CA LYS A 8 -3.23 28.85 -8.72
C LYS A 8 -4.06 28.60 -7.47
N HIS A 9 -4.12 27.35 -7.03
CA HIS A 9 -4.90 26.92 -5.88
C HIS A 9 -4.11 25.91 -5.03
N ILE A 10 -4.42 25.87 -3.73
CA ILE A 10 -3.92 24.86 -2.80
C ILE A 10 -5.11 24.18 -2.13
N ILE A 11 -5.09 22.86 -2.08
CA ILE A 11 -5.97 22.02 -1.28
C ILE A 11 -5.12 21.44 -0.15
N ASP A 12 -5.35 21.91 1.08
CA ASP A 12 -4.55 21.47 2.24
C ASP A 12 -5.07 20.18 2.88
N CYS A 13 -6.24 19.68 2.45
CA CYS A 13 -6.94 18.53 3.00
C CYS A 13 -7.28 18.63 4.51
N VAL A 14 -7.23 19.83 5.07
CA VAL A 14 -7.59 20.16 6.47
C VAL A 14 -8.82 21.03 6.50
N SER A 15 -8.83 22.12 5.72
CA SER A 15 -9.97 23.01 5.56
C SER A 15 -10.92 22.52 4.46
N SER A 16 -12.17 22.98 4.49
CA SER A 16 -13.12 22.76 3.40
C SER A 16 -12.89 23.67 2.20
N ASP A 17 -12.09 24.73 2.38
CA ASP A 17 -11.92 25.79 1.40
C ASP A 17 -10.62 25.62 0.63
N THR A 18 -10.66 26.02 -0.64
CA THR A 18 -9.46 26.12 -1.47
C THR A 18 -8.72 27.41 -1.18
N ILE A 19 -7.42 27.32 -0.91
CA ILE A 19 -6.55 28.46 -0.64
C ILE A 19 -6.06 29.02 -1.99
N SER A 20 -6.20 30.33 -2.20
CA SER A 20 -5.69 31.04 -3.39
C SER A 20 -4.71 32.14 -2.97
N ASP A 21 -3.90 32.63 -3.92
CA ASP A 21 -2.93 33.71 -3.70
C ASP A 21 -1.89 33.40 -2.61
N HIS A 22 -1.52 32.11 -2.48
CA HIS A 22 -0.53 31.63 -1.53
C HIS A 22 0.52 30.74 -2.19
N THR A 23 1.68 30.69 -1.58
CA THR A 23 2.85 29.90 -1.96
C THR A 23 3.20 28.93 -0.84
N VAL A 24 3.47 27.67 -1.21
CA VAL A 24 3.97 26.66 -0.25
C VAL A 24 5.49 26.75 -0.17
N VAL A 25 6.00 26.91 1.05
CA VAL A 25 7.42 26.92 1.37
C VAL A 25 7.87 25.53 1.74
N ILE A 26 8.87 25.02 1.01
CA ILE A 26 9.47 23.70 1.27
C ILE A 26 10.92 23.90 1.69
N ASP A 27 11.30 23.36 2.84
CA ASP A 27 12.70 23.25 3.27
C ASP A 27 13.04 21.76 3.44
N ASP A 28 14.01 21.32 2.65
CA ASP A 28 14.41 19.92 2.47
C ASP A 28 13.23 19.01 2.07
N ASN A 29 12.71 18.23 3.00
CA ASN A 29 11.61 17.27 2.76
C ASN A 29 10.33 17.63 3.54
N LYS A 30 10.21 18.90 3.99
CA LYS A 30 9.06 19.35 4.78
C LYS A 30 8.38 20.55 4.18
N ILE A 31 7.06 20.58 4.28
CA ILE A 31 6.29 21.80 4.12
C ILE A 31 6.51 22.62 5.40
N GLU A 32 7.19 23.76 5.26
CA GLU A 32 7.52 24.62 6.39
C GLU A 32 6.40 25.63 6.66
N ASN A 33 5.81 26.18 5.59
CA ASN A 33 4.79 27.20 5.71
C ASN A 33 3.95 27.32 4.43
N ILE A 34 2.80 28.00 4.55
CA ILE A 34 2.00 28.51 3.44
C ILE A 34 1.89 30.00 3.63
N ILE A 35 2.46 30.79 2.72
CA ILE A 35 2.59 32.24 2.82
C ILE A 35 1.79 32.94 1.72
N PRO A 36 1.30 34.16 1.93
CA PRO A 36 0.73 34.96 0.85
C PRO A 36 1.74 35.24 -0.27
N ASN A 37 1.30 35.28 -1.52
CA ASN A 37 2.19 35.47 -2.68
C ASN A 37 3.00 36.77 -2.61
N ASN A 38 2.49 37.83 -1.95
CA ASN A 38 3.23 39.09 -1.80
C ASN A 38 4.45 38.99 -0.85
N ALA A 39 4.57 37.93 -0.04
CA ALA A 39 5.69 37.67 0.83
C ALA A 39 6.84 36.90 0.15
N VAL A 40 6.63 36.39 -1.06
CA VAL A 40 7.67 35.60 -1.80
C VAL A 40 8.95 36.41 -2.06
N GLY A 41 8.84 37.74 -2.20
CA GLY A 41 9.98 38.65 -2.40
C GLY A 41 10.79 38.97 -1.15
N ASP A 42 10.43 38.48 0.01
CA ASP A 42 11.15 38.73 1.25
C ASP A 42 12.58 38.16 1.20
N SER A 43 13.55 38.87 1.79
CA SER A 43 14.96 38.48 1.74
C SER A 43 15.25 37.09 2.34
N ILE A 44 14.40 36.60 3.25
CA ILE A 44 14.48 35.27 3.85
C ILE A 44 14.36 34.14 2.81
N TYR A 45 13.66 34.38 1.71
CA TYR A 45 13.42 33.41 0.65
C TYR A 45 14.38 33.55 -0.54
N SER A 46 15.36 34.45 -0.49
CA SER A 46 16.28 34.73 -1.62
C SER A 46 17.10 33.54 -2.11
N SER A 47 17.25 32.49 -1.27
CA SER A 47 17.98 31.24 -1.61
C SER A 47 17.06 30.09 -2.06
N TYR A 48 15.76 30.34 -2.16
CA TYR A 48 14.79 29.32 -2.55
C TYR A 48 14.61 29.31 -4.07
N GLU A 49 14.49 28.13 -4.66
CA GLU A 49 14.08 27.97 -6.05
C GLU A 49 12.56 28.21 -6.14
N HIS A 50 12.15 29.14 -7.00
CA HIS A 50 10.75 29.49 -7.18
C HIS A 50 10.17 28.78 -8.41
N LEU A 51 9.17 27.94 -8.18
CA LEU A 51 8.42 27.18 -9.20
C LEU A 51 6.96 27.67 -9.24
N GLU A 52 6.54 28.17 -10.41
CA GLU A 52 5.20 28.71 -10.61
C GLU A 52 4.32 27.72 -11.39
N PHE A 53 3.09 27.54 -10.94
CA PHE A 53 2.08 26.68 -11.54
C PHE A 53 0.76 27.48 -11.73
N PRO A 54 0.70 28.46 -12.65
CA PRO A 54 -0.38 29.42 -12.76
C PRO A 54 -1.74 28.81 -13.10
N ASN A 55 -1.78 27.58 -13.59
CA ASN A 55 -3.01 26.83 -13.89
C ASN A 55 -3.14 25.56 -13.04
N GLY A 56 -2.22 25.32 -12.10
CA GLY A 56 -2.16 24.12 -11.29
C GLY A 56 -2.88 24.26 -9.95
N THR A 57 -3.34 23.15 -9.42
CA THR A 57 -3.76 23.01 -8.03
C THR A 57 -2.75 22.13 -7.30
N LEU A 58 -2.12 22.65 -6.26
CA LEU A 58 -1.21 21.89 -5.40
C LEU A 58 -2.02 21.20 -4.30
N MET A 59 -1.73 19.94 -4.08
CA MET A 59 -2.37 19.13 -3.03
C MET A 59 -1.38 18.11 -2.48
N PRO A 60 -1.62 17.52 -1.29
CA PRO A 60 -0.83 16.38 -0.83
C PRO A 60 -0.86 15.23 -1.83
N GLY A 61 0.24 14.47 -1.91
CA GLY A 61 0.29 13.29 -2.76
C GLY A 61 -0.75 12.24 -2.36
N PHE A 62 -1.23 11.49 -3.33
CA PHE A 62 -2.19 10.41 -3.09
C PHE A 62 -1.58 9.29 -2.26
N ILE A 63 -2.45 8.64 -1.46
CA ILE A 63 -2.12 7.45 -0.69
C ILE A 63 -2.92 6.28 -1.26
N GLU A 64 -2.22 5.31 -1.87
CA GLU A 64 -2.84 4.08 -2.35
C GLU A 64 -2.80 3.01 -1.26
N MET A 65 -3.98 2.60 -0.79
CA MET A 65 -4.11 1.73 0.38
C MET A 65 -4.21 0.23 0.04
N HIS A 66 -4.33 -0.13 -1.23
CA HIS A 66 -4.45 -1.53 -1.65
C HIS A 66 -3.86 -1.76 -3.03
N SER A 67 -2.65 -2.27 -3.06
CA SER A 67 -1.91 -2.58 -4.28
C SER A 67 -1.28 -3.96 -4.22
N HIS A 68 -0.95 -4.51 -5.39
CA HIS A 68 -0.15 -5.71 -5.63
C HIS A 68 0.80 -5.44 -6.79
N MET A 69 1.94 -4.83 -6.51
CA MET A 69 2.78 -4.19 -7.54
C MET A 69 3.45 -5.14 -8.53
N HIS A 70 3.57 -6.42 -8.16
CA HIS A 70 4.11 -7.44 -9.03
C HIS A 70 3.08 -8.00 -10.03
N ILE A 71 1.80 -7.64 -9.89
CA ILE A 71 0.70 -8.03 -10.78
C ILE A 71 0.45 -6.89 -11.78
N SER A 72 0.40 -7.21 -13.07
CA SER A 72 0.02 -6.22 -14.09
C SER A 72 -1.47 -5.88 -14.03
N GLY A 73 -1.84 -4.71 -14.55
CA GLY A 73 -3.23 -4.31 -14.70
C GLY A 73 -3.88 -4.76 -16.01
N ASP A 74 -3.21 -5.60 -16.80
CA ASP A 74 -3.70 -6.08 -18.10
C ASP A 74 -4.53 -7.37 -18.00
N HIS A 75 -5.00 -7.88 -19.14
CA HIS A 75 -5.88 -9.06 -19.21
C HIS A 75 -5.16 -10.38 -18.93
N GLU A 76 -3.84 -10.42 -19.04
CA GLU A 76 -3.03 -11.63 -18.88
C GLU A 76 -2.39 -11.72 -17.48
N ASN A 77 -2.82 -10.90 -16.54
CA ASN A 77 -2.20 -10.75 -15.24
C ASN A 77 -2.10 -12.05 -14.42
N TYR A 78 -3.10 -12.95 -14.52
CA TYR A 78 -3.06 -14.25 -13.87
C TYR A 78 -2.00 -15.16 -14.51
N GLU A 79 -2.00 -15.27 -15.85
CA GLU A 79 -1.06 -16.09 -16.61
C GLU A 79 0.38 -15.65 -16.36
N GLN A 80 0.64 -14.33 -16.41
CA GLN A 80 1.95 -13.76 -16.10
C GLN A 80 2.41 -14.13 -14.69
N LEU A 81 1.53 -14.03 -13.70
CA LEU A 81 1.87 -14.32 -12.31
C LEU A 81 2.27 -15.78 -12.08
N ILE A 82 1.67 -16.74 -12.81
CA ILE A 82 1.96 -18.16 -12.64
C ILE A 82 3.12 -18.66 -13.51
N THR A 83 3.42 -17.96 -14.60
CA THR A 83 4.46 -18.39 -15.57
C THR A 83 5.78 -17.64 -15.42
N GLU A 84 5.74 -16.37 -14.98
CA GLU A 84 6.93 -15.53 -14.82
C GLU A 84 7.73 -15.90 -13.56
N ASN A 85 9.06 -15.81 -13.68
CA ASN A 85 9.95 -15.96 -12.52
C ASN A 85 9.96 -14.69 -11.66
N ASP A 86 10.53 -14.79 -10.46
CA ASP A 86 10.54 -13.71 -9.48
C ASP A 86 11.33 -12.48 -9.96
N GLU A 87 12.37 -12.68 -10.77
CA GLU A 87 13.16 -11.58 -11.34
C GLU A 87 12.36 -10.75 -12.31
N THR A 88 11.54 -11.38 -13.16
CA THR A 88 10.64 -10.68 -14.09
C THR A 88 9.55 -9.93 -13.32
N LEU A 89 8.93 -10.58 -12.33
CA LEU A 89 7.93 -9.96 -11.46
C LEU A 89 8.51 -8.78 -10.66
N LEU A 90 9.78 -8.86 -10.22
CA LEU A 90 10.47 -7.77 -9.53
C LEU A 90 10.70 -6.57 -10.46
N ILE A 91 11.10 -6.80 -11.70
CA ILE A 91 11.27 -5.73 -12.72
C ILE A 91 9.92 -5.06 -13.01
N ARG A 92 8.86 -5.86 -13.15
CA ARG A 92 7.48 -5.37 -13.32
C ARG A 92 7.05 -4.49 -12.13
N ALA A 93 7.28 -4.94 -10.91
CA ALA A 93 6.99 -4.18 -9.68
C ALA A 93 7.78 -2.86 -9.65
N SER A 94 9.05 -2.86 -10.07
CA SER A 94 9.86 -1.63 -10.18
C SER A 94 9.26 -0.62 -11.17
N ALA A 95 8.78 -1.07 -12.32
CA ALA A 95 8.09 -0.20 -13.29
C ALA A 95 6.76 0.34 -12.74
N ALA A 96 6.01 -0.51 -12.02
CA ALA A 96 4.71 -0.14 -11.42
C ALA A 96 4.87 0.94 -10.34
N VAL A 97 5.83 0.83 -9.41
CA VAL A 97 6.05 1.83 -8.36
C VAL A 97 6.49 3.18 -8.94
N ARG A 98 7.32 3.16 -9.98
CA ARG A 98 7.71 4.38 -10.69
C ARG A 98 6.49 5.03 -11.37
N SER A 99 5.66 4.25 -12.04
CA SER A 99 4.43 4.74 -12.67
C SER A 99 3.47 5.35 -11.65
N ALA A 100 3.28 4.69 -10.49
CA ALA A 100 2.46 5.18 -9.41
C ALA A 100 2.96 6.54 -8.89
N LEU A 101 4.26 6.68 -8.63
CA LEU A 101 4.84 7.95 -8.20
C LEU A 101 4.61 9.07 -9.24
N LEU A 102 4.83 8.79 -10.52
CA LEU A 102 4.60 9.77 -11.61
C LEU A 102 3.12 10.12 -11.79
N SER A 103 2.21 9.28 -11.30
CA SER A 103 0.75 9.55 -11.28
C SER A 103 0.32 10.32 -10.03
N GLY A 104 1.25 10.71 -9.15
CA GLY A 104 0.97 11.47 -7.94
C GLY A 104 0.76 10.64 -6.66
N VAL A 105 0.95 9.32 -6.72
CA VAL A 105 0.91 8.46 -5.52
C VAL A 105 2.25 8.56 -4.80
N THR A 106 2.27 9.18 -3.62
CA THR A 106 3.49 9.38 -2.82
C THR A 106 3.64 8.38 -1.69
N THR A 107 2.57 7.67 -1.32
CA THR A 107 2.58 6.57 -0.35
C THR A 107 1.74 5.43 -0.89
N MET A 108 2.23 4.19 -0.78
CA MET A 108 1.54 3.02 -1.29
C MET A 108 1.62 1.87 -0.30
N ARG A 109 0.48 1.22 -0.04
CA ARG A 109 0.41 -0.01 0.73
C ARG A 109 0.25 -1.20 -0.20
N ASP A 110 1.33 -1.98 -0.36
CA ASP A 110 1.32 -3.28 -1.03
C ASP A 110 0.79 -4.34 -0.07
N LEU A 111 -0.40 -4.85 -0.34
CA LEU A 111 -1.06 -5.88 0.46
C LEU A 111 -0.74 -7.30 -0.02
N GLY A 112 0.38 -7.46 -0.67
CA GLY A 112 0.95 -8.77 -0.93
C GLY A 112 1.69 -8.91 -2.24
N ALA A 113 2.82 -9.58 -2.16
CA ALA A 113 3.61 -9.97 -3.31
C ALA A 113 4.24 -11.36 -3.10
N LYS A 114 4.62 -11.99 -4.21
CA LYS A 114 5.27 -13.29 -4.21
C LYS A 114 6.63 -13.22 -3.51
N ASN A 115 6.89 -14.13 -2.61
CA ASN A 115 8.16 -14.27 -1.92
C ASN A 115 8.66 -12.95 -1.29
N SER A 116 9.87 -12.50 -1.63
CA SER A 116 10.51 -11.30 -1.09
C SER A 116 10.39 -10.04 -1.99
N ILE A 117 9.54 -10.07 -3.03
CA ILE A 117 9.47 -8.98 -4.03
C ILE A 117 9.15 -7.64 -3.38
N SER A 118 8.12 -7.58 -2.52
CA SER A 118 7.74 -6.30 -1.86
C SER A 118 8.83 -5.79 -0.91
N LEU A 119 9.55 -6.68 -0.23
CA LEU A 119 10.70 -6.34 0.61
C LEU A 119 11.82 -5.70 -0.22
N ALA A 120 12.15 -6.31 -1.37
CA ALA A 120 13.19 -5.80 -2.27
C ALA A 120 12.80 -4.43 -2.87
N ILE A 121 11.56 -4.27 -3.30
CA ILE A 121 11.05 -2.99 -3.84
C ILE A 121 11.07 -1.89 -2.79
N ARG A 122 10.59 -2.16 -1.56
CA ARG A 122 10.64 -1.18 -0.47
C ARG A 122 12.09 -0.75 -0.19
N ALA A 123 13.02 -1.71 -0.08
CA ALA A 123 14.43 -1.41 0.15
C ALA A 123 15.03 -0.58 -0.98
N ALA A 124 14.71 -0.89 -2.24
CA ALA A 124 15.19 -0.14 -3.40
C ALA A 124 14.65 1.30 -3.44
N CYS A 125 13.37 1.52 -3.10
CA CYS A 125 12.81 2.87 -2.97
C CYS A 125 13.44 3.65 -1.81
N GLN A 126 13.63 3.01 -0.64
CA GLN A 126 14.23 3.66 0.54
C GLN A 126 15.70 4.05 0.35
N GLN A 127 16.42 3.35 -0.53
CA GLN A 127 17.82 3.59 -0.85
C GLN A 127 18.00 4.43 -2.13
N ASP A 128 16.92 5.01 -2.65
CA ASP A 128 16.93 5.77 -3.91
C ASP A 128 17.52 5.03 -5.12
N MET A 129 17.52 3.69 -5.09
CA MET A 129 17.96 2.87 -6.22
C MET A 129 16.96 2.93 -7.38
N ILE A 130 15.66 3.07 -7.07
CA ILE A 130 14.57 3.30 -8.02
C ILE A 130 13.65 4.39 -7.52
N PRO A 131 13.08 5.22 -8.40
CA PRO A 131 12.04 6.17 -8.01
C PRO A 131 10.75 5.42 -7.67
N GLY A 132 10.19 5.70 -6.51
CA GLY A 132 8.93 5.10 -6.05
C GLY A 132 8.34 5.84 -4.85
N PRO A 133 7.08 5.54 -4.48
CA PRO A 133 6.45 6.10 -3.30
C PRO A 133 7.06 5.54 -2.00
N THR A 134 6.71 6.15 -0.87
CA THR A 134 6.91 5.50 0.43
C THR A 134 6.11 4.21 0.49
N MET A 135 6.80 3.08 0.72
CA MET A 135 6.20 1.74 0.67
C MET A 135 5.85 1.22 2.05
N ILE A 136 4.59 0.84 2.24
CA ILE A 136 4.09 0.06 3.38
C ILE A 136 3.76 -1.33 2.83
N ILE A 137 4.31 -2.40 3.38
CA ILE A 137 4.21 -3.73 2.75
C ILE A 137 3.67 -4.80 3.70
N ALA A 138 2.97 -5.78 3.11
CA ALA A 138 2.48 -6.97 3.82
C ALA A 138 3.29 -8.25 3.52
N GLY A 139 4.29 -8.19 2.63
CA GLY A 139 5.05 -9.38 2.25
C GLY A 139 4.22 -10.41 1.50
N ALA A 140 4.43 -11.69 1.74
CA ALA A 140 3.59 -12.74 1.18
C ALA A 140 2.30 -12.89 2.00
N PRO A 141 1.11 -12.78 1.38
CA PRO A 141 -0.15 -12.95 2.09
C PRO A 141 -0.35 -14.39 2.58
N ILE A 142 -1.30 -14.57 3.47
CA ILE A 142 -1.66 -15.88 4.04
C ILE A 142 -2.97 -16.35 3.44
N THR A 143 -3.03 -17.61 3.00
CA THR A 143 -4.25 -18.25 2.46
C THR A 143 -4.33 -19.73 2.85
N THR A 144 -5.47 -20.39 2.60
CA THR A 144 -5.60 -21.84 2.73
C THR A 144 -4.95 -22.56 1.54
N THR A 145 -4.65 -23.85 1.68
CA THR A 145 -4.15 -24.67 0.56
C THR A 145 -5.12 -24.61 -0.63
N GLY A 146 -4.59 -24.19 -1.78
CA GLY A 146 -5.38 -23.95 -3.00
C GLY A 146 -6.40 -22.81 -2.87
N GLY A 147 -6.29 -21.97 -1.86
CA GLY A 147 -7.17 -20.83 -1.63
C GLY A 147 -6.92 -19.66 -2.56
N HIS A 148 -7.61 -18.55 -2.30
CA HIS A 148 -7.48 -17.35 -3.12
C HIS A 148 -6.03 -16.84 -3.13
N CYS A 149 -5.51 -16.54 -4.32
CA CYS A 149 -4.14 -16.08 -4.55
C CYS A 149 -3.04 -17.04 -4.06
N HIS A 150 -3.33 -18.34 -3.93
CA HIS A 150 -2.37 -19.33 -3.40
C HIS A 150 -1.01 -19.31 -4.11
N MET A 151 -0.96 -18.93 -5.40
CA MET A 151 0.26 -18.90 -6.22
C MET A 151 1.34 -17.91 -5.73
N PHE A 152 0.97 -16.97 -4.86
CA PHE A 152 1.93 -16.05 -4.23
C PHE A 152 1.73 -15.87 -2.72
N CYS A 153 0.88 -16.69 -2.12
CA CYS A 153 0.58 -16.65 -0.70
C CYS A 153 1.31 -17.78 0.06
N ILE A 154 1.39 -17.63 1.37
CA ILE A 154 1.78 -18.69 2.29
C ILE A 154 0.53 -19.53 2.59
N GLU A 155 0.57 -20.80 2.23
CA GLU A 155 -0.56 -21.72 2.46
C GLU A 155 -0.53 -22.29 3.87
N VAL A 156 -1.61 -22.08 4.64
CA VAL A 156 -1.76 -22.57 6.02
C VAL A 156 -3.21 -22.98 6.27
N ASN A 157 -3.42 -24.03 7.10
CA ASN A 157 -4.74 -24.60 7.34
C ASN A 157 -5.09 -24.74 8.81
N THR A 158 -4.11 -24.55 9.70
CA THR A 158 -4.27 -24.75 11.15
C THR A 158 -3.89 -23.50 11.95
N LYS A 159 -4.33 -23.45 13.22
CA LYS A 159 -3.94 -22.35 14.12
C LYS A 159 -2.43 -22.22 14.29
N ASP A 160 -1.72 -23.31 14.44
CA ASP A 160 -0.27 -23.29 14.66
C ASP A 160 0.46 -22.80 13.40
N GLU A 161 0.01 -23.23 12.22
CA GLU A 161 0.56 -22.77 10.94
C GLU A 161 0.31 -21.27 10.72
N VAL A 162 -0.89 -20.76 10.99
CA VAL A 162 -1.20 -19.34 10.80
C VAL A 162 -0.38 -18.46 11.76
N VAL A 163 -0.23 -18.87 13.02
CA VAL A 163 0.62 -18.17 14.00
C VAL A 163 2.08 -18.18 13.54
N LYS A 164 2.56 -19.32 13.04
CA LYS A 164 3.92 -19.42 12.48
C LYS A 164 4.09 -18.45 11.29
N ALA A 165 3.14 -18.43 10.35
CA ALA A 165 3.20 -17.56 9.18
C ALA A 165 3.20 -16.06 9.57
N VAL A 166 2.39 -15.65 10.55
CA VAL A 166 2.40 -14.28 11.10
C VAL A 166 3.79 -13.92 11.65
N ARG A 167 4.41 -14.83 12.41
CA ARG A 167 5.75 -14.61 12.99
C ARG A 167 6.85 -14.59 11.94
N ASP A 168 6.75 -15.43 10.92
CA ASP A 168 7.71 -15.44 9.80
C ASP A 168 7.66 -14.12 9.04
N GLN A 169 6.45 -13.57 8.77
CA GLN A 169 6.30 -12.25 8.15
C GLN A 169 6.80 -11.12 9.05
N PHE A 170 6.52 -11.16 10.35
CA PHE A 170 7.08 -10.21 11.31
C PHE A 170 8.61 -10.24 11.32
N HIS A 171 9.20 -11.43 11.34
CA HIS A 171 10.67 -11.59 11.29
C HIS A 171 11.26 -11.08 9.97
N ALA A 172 10.55 -11.24 8.85
CA ALA A 172 10.95 -10.68 7.56
C ALA A 172 10.88 -9.14 7.53
N GLY A 173 10.24 -8.50 8.51
CA GLY A 173 10.19 -7.04 8.66
C GLY A 173 9.12 -6.39 7.81
N VAL A 174 7.98 -7.05 7.57
CA VAL A 174 6.82 -6.43 6.93
C VAL A 174 6.11 -5.46 7.89
N ASP A 175 5.30 -4.55 7.35
CA ASP A 175 4.59 -3.53 8.15
C ASP A 175 3.18 -3.98 8.56
N TRP A 176 2.57 -4.85 7.77
CA TRP A 176 1.23 -5.39 7.96
C TRP A 176 1.20 -6.90 7.72
N ILE A 177 0.22 -7.58 8.31
CA ILE A 177 -0.15 -8.94 7.90
C ILE A 177 -1.30 -8.84 6.90
N LYS A 178 -1.30 -9.67 5.86
CA LYS A 178 -2.43 -9.84 4.94
C LYS A 178 -2.89 -11.28 4.95
N ILE A 179 -4.20 -11.49 5.09
CA ILE A 179 -4.83 -12.81 5.05
C ILE A 179 -6.00 -12.83 4.06
N MET A 180 -6.20 -13.94 3.37
CA MET A 180 -7.34 -14.17 2.47
C MET A 180 -8.45 -14.87 3.26
N ALA A 181 -9.38 -14.09 3.85
CA ALA A 181 -10.45 -14.66 4.69
C ALA A 181 -11.55 -15.34 3.87
N THR A 182 -11.71 -14.96 2.60
CA THR A 182 -12.63 -15.63 1.65
C THR A 182 -11.92 -16.01 0.36
N GLY A 183 -12.57 -16.84 -0.46
CA GLY A 183 -12.22 -16.96 -1.87
C GLY A 183 -12.37 -15.62 -2.60
N GLY A 184 -12.06 -15.57 -3.88
CA GLY A 184 -12.13 -14.36 -4.68
C GLY A 184 -12.33 -14.65 -6.16
N ASN A 185 -12.40 -13.60 -6.97
CA ASN A 185 -12.67 -13.73 -8.41
C ASN A 185 -11.38 -13.89 -9.24
N PHE A 186 -10.23 -13.53 -8.71
CA PHE A 186 -8.96 -13.58 -9.44
C PHE A 186 -8.42 -15.01 -9.62
N THR A 187 -8.65 -15.88 -8.64
CA THR A 187 -8.11 -17.26 -8.65
C THR A 187 -9.18 -18.25 -9.13
N PRO A 188 -8.98 -18.93 -10.28
CA PRO A 188 -9.89 -19.96 -10.74
C PRO A 188 -10.15 -21.04 -9.69
N GLY A 189 -11.41 -21.49 -9.58
CA GLY A 189 -11.81 -22.52 -8.63
C GLY A 189 -12.11 -22.05 -7.20
N THR A 190 -11.74 -20.81 -6.84
CA THR A 190 -12.14 -20.23 -5.54
C THR A 190 -13.51 -19.56 -5.64
N ASN A 191 -14.22 -19.49 -4.51
CA ASN A 191 -15.56 -18.91 -4.46
C ASN A 191 -15.57 -17.69 -3.51
N PRO A 192 -15.79 -16.46 -4.01
CA PRO A 192 -15.79 -15.25 -3.19
C PRO A 192 -16.85 -15.26 -2.08
N LYS A 193 -17.89 -16.08 -2.21
CA LYS A 193 -18.96 -16.20 -1.21
C LYS A 193 -18.66 -17.16 -0.06
N ARG A 194 -17.50 -17.84 -0.08
CA ARG A 194 -17.14 -18.83 0.95
C ARG A 194 -15.97 -18.35 1.77
N PRO A 195 -16.11 -18.30 3.13
CA PRO A 195 -14.97 -18.16 4.02
C PRO A 195 -13.94 -19.27 3.79
N GLN A 196 -12.66 -18.92 3.86
CA GLN A 196 -11.55 -19.86 3.79
C GLN A 196 -11.07 -20.32 5.17
N TYR A 197 -11.32 -19.49 6.17
CA TYR A 197 -10.98 -19.77 7.55
C TYR A 197 -12.22 -19.70 8.45
N ASP A 198 -12.25 -20.52 9.47
CA ASP A 198 -13.17 -20.36 10.59
C ASP A 198 -12.73 -19.22 11.53
N LEU A 199 -13.62 -18.85 12.45
CA LEU A 199 -13.37 -17.77 13.41
C LEU A 199 -12.14 -18.04 14.27
N ASP A 200 -11.92 -19.29 14.65
CA ASP A 200 -10.86 -19.68 15.57
C ASP A 200 -9.46 -19.49 14.97
N ILE A 201 -9.27 -19.85 13.69
CA ILE A 201 -8.00 -19.68 12.97
C ILE A 201 -7.74 -18.19 12.74
N LEU A 202 -8.77 -17.46 12.29
CA LEU A 202 -8.61 -16.03 12.03
C LEU A 202 -8.34 -15.24 13.32
N THR A 203 -9.00 -15.59 14.44
CA THR A 203 -8.71 -15.00 15.76
C THR A 203 -7.28 -15.30 16.21
N ALA A 204 -6.75 -16.48 15.94
CA ALA A 204 -5.36 -16.81 16.26
C ALA A 204 -4.37 -15.94 15.48
N ALA A 205 -4.63 -15.72 14.17
CA ALA A 205 -3.83 -14.82 13.35
C ALA A 205 -3.85 -13.37 13.86
N VAL A 206 -5.04 -12.84 14.17
CA VAL A 206 -5.23 -11.47 14.69
C VAL A 206 -4.54 -11.31 16.04
N SER A 207 -4.78 -12.22 16.96
CA SER A 207 -4.22 -12.15 18.33
C SER A 207 -2.70 -12.19 18.30
N ASP A 208 -2.09 -13.02 17.45
CA ASP A 208 -0.63 -13.08 17.39
C ASP A 208 -0.04 -11.84 16.68
N ALA A 209 -0.68 -11.33 15.62
CA ALA A 209 -0.30 -10.07 14.97
C ALA A 209 -0.33 -8.89 15.96
N HIS A 210 -1.44 -8.73 16.70
CA HIS A 210 -1.59 -7.66 17.70
C HIS A 210 -0.59 -7.80 18.84
N ARG A 211 -0.31 -9.01 19.32
CA ARG A 211 0.72 -9.26 20.33
C ARG A 211 2.12 -8.82 19.87
N LEU A 212 2.39 -8.86 18.59
CA LEU A 212 3.63 -8.38 17.97
C LEU A 212 3.58 -6.88 17.62
N GLY A 213 2.49 -6.17 17.91
CA GLY A 213 2.29 -4.76 17.56
C GLY A 213 1.98 -4.53 16.09
N MET A 214 1.63 -5.58 15.35
CA MET A 214 1.29 -5.50 13.93
C MET A 214 -0.21 -5.36 13.71
N LYS A 215 -0.58 -4.76 12.60
CA LYS A 215 -1.95 -4.72 12.08
C LYS A 215 -2.16 -5.81 11.04
N ILE A 216 -3.43 -6.25 10.91
CA ILE A 216 -3.82 -7.28 9.95
C ILE A 216 -4.93 -6.77 9.02
N ALA A 217 -4.78 -7.02 7.72
CA ALA A 217 -5.78 -6.74 6.69
C ALA A 217 -6.31 -8.06 6.12
N ALA A 218 -7.63 -8.17 5.97
CA ALA A 218 -8.27 -9.35 5.40
C ALA A 218 -8.96 -9.04 4.08
N HIS A 219 -8.66 -9.85 3.05
CA HIS A 219 -9.48 -9.94 1.84
C HIS A 219 -10.81 -10.60 2.20
N CYS A 220 -11.93 -9.91 2.00
CA CYS A 220 -13.25 -10.42 2.29
C CYS A 220 -14.24 -9.98 1.22
N HIS A 221 -14.93 -10.98 0.69
CA HIS A 221 -16.19 -10.82 -0.03
C HIS A 221 -17.32 -11.50 0.76
N ALA A 222 -18.57 -11.11 0.50
CA ALA A 222 -19.76 -11.65 1.10
C ALA A 222 -19.86 -11.53 2.63
N THR A 223 -21.09 -11.50 3.14
CA THR A 223 -21.44 -11.24 4.53
C THR A 223 -20.72 -12.17 5.52
N ALA A 224 -20.73 -13.48 5.28
CA ALA A 224 -20.14 -14.45 6.20
C ALA A 224 -18.63 -14.22 6.43
N GLY A 225 -17.88 -13.87 5.38
CA GLY A 225 -16.45 -13.56 5.51
C GLY A 225 -16.20 -12.27 6.28
N VAL A 226 -17.00 -11.23 6.00
CA VAL A 226 -16.92 -9.94 6.69
C VAL A 226 -17.27 -10.09 8.18
N GLU A 227 -18.32 -10.84 8.52
CA GLU A 227 -18.71 -11.10 9.92
C GLU A 227 -17.61 -11.83 10.70
N ILE A 228 -17.02 -12.88 10.10
CA ILE A 228 -15.92 -13.63 10.74
C ILE A 228 -14.71 -12.72 10.93
N ALA A 229 -14.32 -11.94 9.91
CA ALA A 229 -13.17 -11.02 9.98
C ALA A 229 -13.38 -9.92 11.04
N ALA A 230 -14.56 -9.31 11.06
CA ALA A 230 -14.90 -8.28 12.05
C ALA A 230 -14.93 -8.86 13.49
N THR A 231 -15.53 -10.05 13.67
CA THR A 231 -15.59 -10.74 14.97
C THR A 231 -14.19 -11.13 15.45
N ALA A 232 -13.31 -11.57 14.57
CA ALA A 232 -11.93 -11.88 14.89
C ALA A 232 -11.09 -10.65 15.28
N GLY A 233 -11.55 -9.44 14.97
CA GLY A 233 -10.86 -8.19 15.29
C GLY A 233 -9.84 -7.75 14.24
N VAL A 234 -10.06 -8.08 12.96
CA VAL A 234 -9.20 -7.62 11.86
C VAL A 234 -9.23 -6.08 11.77
N ASP A 235 -8.05 -5.45 11.62
CA ASP A 235 -7.93 -3.98 11.60
C ASP A 235 -8.46 -3.35 10.31
N ASN A 236 -8.37 -4.07 9.19
CA ASN A 236 -8.83 -3.57 7.90
C ASN A 236 -9.45 -4.70 7.06
N ILE A 237 -10.72 -4.58 6.76
CA ILE A 237 -11.44 -5.45 5.82
C ILE A 237 -11.38 -4.79 4.44
N VAL A 238 -10.74 -5.45 3.48
CA VAL A 238 -10.62 -4.95 2.11
C VAL A 238 -11.68 -5.56 1.21
N HIS A 239 -12.08 -4.80 0.19
CA HIS A 239 -13.22 -5.04 -0.72
C HIS A 239 -14.56 -4.88 -0.02
N CYS A 240 -14.91 -5.72 0.93
CA CYS A 240 -16.13 -5.66 1.74
C CYS A 240 -17.41 -5.64 0.88
N SER A 241 -17.48 -6.51 -0.16
CA SER A 241 -18.53 -6.51 -1.20
C SER A 241 -19.25 -7.85 -1.31
#